data_ff1d52abe2da34d416eb36d554060828
#
_entry.id   ff1d52abe2da34d416eb36d554060828
#
_cell.length_a   1.000
_cell.length_b   1.000
_cell.length_c   1.000
_cell.angle_alpha   90.00
_cell.angle_beta   90.00
_cell.angle_gamma   90.00
#
_symmetry.space_group_name_H-M   'P 1'
#
loop_
_entity.id
_entity.type
_entity.pdbx_description
1 polymer ?
#
loop_
_entity_poly.entity_id
_entity_poly.type
_entity_poly.pdbx_seq_one_letter_code
_entity_poly.pdbx_strand_id
1 'polypeptide(L)'
;ICPEAFIIGQFSLTPTGYSRTGFHYKTILRDAVQSGLLDGAGLNCGIGAAHMKRFLEAYIEEYGVPEDMILTALPNCGYPQIVRGHVIYSDSVTYFGEKIKEVSELGVRALGGCCGTTPEYIGEIYRTLFQAEHTLKVPTRIVWTDAAGRIQKRQEQLVHIKSAEGKNKTIKKEQVVNTFR
;
A
#
# COMPACT_ATOMS: atom_id res chain seq x y z
N ILE A 1 -22.13 11.09 6.95
CA ILE A 1 -20.71 11.28 6.57
C ILE A 1 -19.91 11.26 7.86
N CYS A 2 -18.86 10.46 7.93
CA CYS A 2 -17.97 10.37 9.08
C CYS A 2 -16.81 11.36 8.89
N PRO A 3 -16.75 12.49 9.59
CA PRO A 3 -15.71 13.50 9.41
C PRO A 3 -14.33 13.05 9.90
N GLU A 4 -14.27 11.93 10.64
CA GLU A 4 -13.05 11.34 11.18
C GLU A 4 -12.54 10.15 10.37
N ALA A 5 -13.17 9.85 9.22
CA ALA A 5 -12.74 8.75 8.37
C ALA A 5 -11.41 9.09 7.68
N PHE A 6 -10.46 8.16 7.72
CA PHE A 6 -9.24 8.24 6.94
C PHE A 6 -9.55 7.79 5.50
N ILE A 7 -9.38 8.68 4.54
CA ILE A 7 -9.81 8.48 3.16
C ILE A 7 -8.60 8.34 2.24
N ILE A 8 -8.52 7.23 1.52
CA ILE A 8 -7.48 6.98 0.52
C ILE A 8 -8.11 6.89 -0.87
N GLY A 9 -7.68 7.75 -1.78
CA GLY A 9 -8.03 7.72 -3.19
C GLY A 9 -7.09 6.79 -3.98
N GLN A 10 -7.64 5.76 -4.63
CA GLN A 10 -6.86 4.78 -5.40
C GLN A 10 -7.27 4.80 -6.87
N PHE A 11 -6.29 4.90 -7.77
CA PHE A 11 -6.54 5.07 -9.20
C PHE A 11 -5.88 3.96 -10.02
N SER A 12 -6.67 3.34 -10.91
CA SER A 12 -6.19 2.32 -11.83
C SER A 12 -5.81 2.92 -13.17
N LEU A 13 -4.67 2.50 -13.70
CA LEU A 13 -4.10 3.03 -14.92
C LEU A 13 -3.88 1.94 -15.97
N THR A 14 -3.91 2.36 -17.23
CA THR A 14 -3.36 1.57 -18.35
C THR A 14 -1.83 1.66 -18.34
N PRO A 15 -1.12 0.78 -19.07
CA PRO A 15 0.33 0.85 -19.23
C PRO A 15 0.85 2.15 -19.86
N THR A 16 -0.03 2.90 -20.53
CA THR A 16 0.28 4.20 -21.13
C THR A 16 0.10 5.38 -20.16
N GLY A 17 -0.28 5.12 -18.90
CA GLY A 17 -0.42 6.15 -17.87
C GLY A 17 -1.75 6.88 -17.85
N TYR A 18 -2.78 6.34 -18.51
CA TYR A 18 -4.11 6.93 -18.53
C TYR A 18 -5.12 6.07 -17.75
N SER A 19 -6.08 6.71 -17.10
CA SER A 19 -7.24 6.04 -16.56
C SER A 19 -8.15 5.53 -17.70
N ARG A 20 -9.11 4.67 -17.38
CA ARG A 20 -10.12 4.20 -18.34
C ARG A 20 -10.99 5.33 -18.90
N THR A 21 -11.07 6.45 -18.20
CA THR A 21 -11.80 7.66 -18.61
C THR A 21 -10.93 8.68 -19.34
N GLY A 22 -9.67 8.34 -19.63
CA GLY A 22 -8.76 9.15 -20.46
C GLY A 22 -7.96 10.22 -19.70
N PHE A 23 -8.02 10.27 -18.38
CA PHE A 23 -7.20 11.20 -17.61
C PHE A 23 -5.78 10.66 -17.37
N HIS A 24 -4.80 11.53 -17.58
CA HIS A 24 -3.39 11.18 -17.34
C HIS A 24 -3.08 11.09 -15.84
N TYR A 25 -2.24 10.14 -15.44
CA TYR A 25 -1.94 9.84 -14.03
C TYR A 25 -1.42 11.05 -13.24
N LYS A 26 -0.59 11.91 -13.85
CA LYS A 26 -0.09 13.12 -13.19
C LYS A 26 -1.22 14.08 -12.81
N THR A 27 -2.17 14.27 -13.71
CA THR A 27 -3.37 15.10 -13.47
C THR A 27 -4.20 14.51 -12.34
N ILE A 28 -4.48 13.20 -12.40
CA ILE A 28 -5.28 12.52 -11.38
C ILE A 28 -4.63 12.63 -9.99
N LEU A 29 -3.34 12.30 -9.87
CA LEU A 29 -2.64 12.35 -8.60
C LEU A 29 -2.52 13.78 -8.07
N ARG A 30 -2.19 14.74 -8.93
CA ARG A 30 -2.13 16.15 -8.55
C ARG A 30 -3.47 16.64 -8.01
N ASP A 31 -4.54 16.41 -8.73
CA ASP A 31 -5.88 16.87 -8.35
C ASP A 31 -6.36 16.17 -7.07
N ALA A 32 -6.06 14.88 -6.91
CA ALA A 32 -6.36 14.11 -5.71
C ALA A 32 -5.61 14.66 -4.48
N VAL A 33 -4.30 14.88 -4.60
CA VAL A 33 -3.46 15.43 -3.53
C VAL A 33 -3.86 16.86 -3.17
N GLN A 34 -4.17 17.69 -4.16
CA GLN A 34 -4.54 19.09 -3.95
C GLN A 34 -6.00 19.29 -3.52
N SER A 35 -6.83 18.26 -3.57
CA SER A 35 -8.25 18.37 -3.25
C SER A 35 -8.55 18.75 -1.80
N GLY A 36 -7.63 18.43 -0.87
CA GLY A 36 -7.86 18.55 0.57
C GLY A 36 -8.93 17.61 1.13
N LEU A 37 -9.38 16.63 0.32
CA LEU A 37 -10.44 15.69 0.69
C LEU A 37 -9.89 14.30 1.07
N LEU A 38 -8.61 14.04 0.82
CA LEU A 38 -7.98 12.74 0.98
C LEU A 38 -6.82 12.83 1.97
N ASP A 39 -6.68 11.81 2.80
CA ASP A 39 -5.53 11.61 3.68
C ASP A 39 -4.42 10.82 2.98
N GLY A 40 -4.77 10.14 1.88
CA GLY A 40 -3.84 9.41 1.04
C GLY A 40 -4.31 9.31 -0.39
N ALA A 41 -3.35 9.21 -1.31
CA ALA A 41 -3.62 9.00 -2.74
C ALA A 41 -2.60 8.06 -3.35
N GLY A 42 -2.97 7.36 -4.41
CA GLY A 42 -2.01 6.51 -5.08
C GLY A 42 -2.59 5.65 -6.20
N LEU A 43 -1.80 4.69 -6.61
CA LEU A 43 -2.09 3.85 -7.76
C LEU A 43 -2.40 2.42 -7.32
N ASN A 44 -3.42 1.86 -7.94
CA ASN A 44 -3.89 0.49 -7.69
C ASN A 44 -4.23 -0.20 -8.99
N CYS A 45 -3.75 -1.43 -9.16
CA CYS A 45 -4.10 -2.27 -10.30
C CYS A 45 -3.63 -1.73 -11.67
N GLY A 46 -3.98 -2.44 -12.75
CA GLY A 46 -3.74 -2.05 -14.15
C GLY A 46 -2.31 -2.23 -14.65
N ILE A 47 -1.32 -2.04 -13.79
CA ILE A 47 0.12 -2.10 -14.12
C ILE A 47 0.91 -2.88 -13.08
N GLY A 48 2.08 -3.38 -13.48
CA GLY A 48 3.03 -4.06 -12.57
C GLY A 48 3.88 -3.06 -11.78
N ALA A 49 4.61 -3.58 -10.78
CA ALA A 49 5.37 -2.78 -9.81
C ALA A 49 6.43 -1.86 -10.46
N ALA A 50 7.18 -2.35 -11.46
CA ALA A 50 8.18 -1.56 -12.16
C ALA A 50 7.57 -0.36 -12.93
N HIS A 51 6.38 -0.54 -13.52
CA HIS A 51 5.66 0.55 -14.18
C HIS A 51 5.11 1.56 -13.18
N MET A 52 4.53 1.05 -12.09
CA MET A 52 4.00 1.91 -11.03
C MET A 52 5.10 2.77 -10.40
N LYS A 53 6.29 2.19 -10.17
CA LYS A 53 7.48 2.93 -9.71
C LYS A 53 7.75 4.12 -10.61
N ARG A 54 7.89 3.90 -11.93
CA ARG A 54 8.20 4.97 -12.89
C ARG A 54 7.18 6.11 -12.87
N PHE A 55 5.89 5.79 -12.74
CA PHE A 55 4.85 6.80 -12.70
C PHE A 55 4.89 7.60 -11.40
N LEU A 56 5.08 6.94 -10.27
CA LEU A 56 5.20 7.61 -8.98
C LEU A 56 6.46 8.45 -8.87
N GLU A 57 7.61 7.93 -9.34
CA GLU A 57 8.88 8.66 -9.42
C GLU A 57 8.74 9.96 -10.22
N ALA A 58 8.23 9.86 -11.45
CA ALA A 58 8.02 11.03 -12.31
C ALA A 58 6.96 12.02 -11.77
N TYR A 59 6.00 11.54 -10.97
CA TYR A 59 5.05 12.41 -10.29
C TYR A 59 5.72 13.14 -9.12
N ILE A 60 6.46 12.41 -8.28
CA ILE A 60 7.13 12.95 -7.09
C ILE A 60 8.20 13.98 -7.48
N GLU A 61 8.98 13.69 -8.54
CA GLU A 61 9.98 14.63 -9.07
C GLU A 61 9.38 15.95 -9.54
N GLU A 62 8.17 15.92 -10.12
CA GLU A 62 7.55 17.11 -10.69
C GLU A 62 6.73 17.91 -9.66
N TYR A 63 6.00 17.22 -8.77
CA TYR A 63 5.04 17.87 -7.88
C TYR A 63 5.41 17.79 -6.40
N GLY A 64 6.32 16.90 -6.03
CA GLY A 64 6.55 16.56 -4.62
C GLY A 64 5.38 15.84 -3.97
N VAL A 65 5.47 15.64 -2.66
CA VAL A 65 4.41 15.07 -1.83
C VAL A 65 4.31 15.87 -0.54
N PRO A 66 3.13 16.36 -0.15
CA PRO A 66 2.93 16.98 1.14
C PRO A 66 3.26 16.01 2.29
N GLU A 67 3.81 16.51 3.39
CA GLU A 67 4.25 15.69 4.54
C GLU A 67 3.09 14.92 5.21
N ASP A 68 1.90 15.48 5.18
CA ASP A 68 0.66 14.92 5.73
C ASP A 68 -0.05 13.94 4.79
N MET A 69 0.35 13.88 3.51
CA MET A 69 -0.23 12.99 2.52
C MET A 69 0.45 11.62 2.51
N ILE A 70 -0.33 10.55 2.52
CA ILE A 70 0.18 9.19 2.35
C ILE A 70 0.08 8.77 0.88
N LEU A 71 1.24 8.57 0.23
CA LEU A 71 1.25 7.90 -1.07
C LEU A 71 1.12 6.38 -0.92
N THR A 72 0.35 5.80 -1.83
CA THR A 72 0.05 4.36 -1.85
C THR A 72 0.41 3.72 -3.19
N ALA A 73 0.87 2.45 -3.15
CA ALA A 73 1.16 1.66 -4.34
C ALA A 73 0.72 0.21 -4.17
N LEU A 74 -0.26 -0.21 -4.96
CA LEU A 74 -0.83 -1.55 -4.96
C LEU A 74 -0.81 -2.14 -6.39
N PRO A 75 0.37 -2.46 -6.94
CA PRO A 75 0.49 -2.99 -8.30
C PRO A 75 -0.01 -4.42 -8.44
N ASN A 76 -0.22 -4.85 -9.67
CA ASN A 76 -0.35 -6.26 -10.02
C ASN A 76 1.02 -6.95 -9.95
N CYS A 77 1.05 -8.26 -9.80
CA CYS A 77 2.29 -9.02 -9.94
C CYS A 77 2.64 -9.29 -11.42
N GLY A 78 2.86 -8.20 -12.16
CA GLY A 78 3.11 -8.18 -13.59
C GLY A 78 1.84 -7.95 -14.42
N TYR A 79 1.94 -8.30 -15.69
CA TYR A 79 0.83 -8.17 -16.63
C TYR A 79 0.08 -9.47 -16.80
N PRO A 80 -1.25 -9.41 -16.94
CA PRO A 80 -2.03 -10.62 -17.17
C PRO A 80 -1.69 -11.24 -18.53
N GLN A 81 -1.50 -12.55 -18.54
CA GLN A 81 -1.34 -13.38 -19.73
C GLN A 81 -2.40 -14.46 -19.73
N ILE A 82 -2.96 -14.76 -20.90
CA ILE A 82 -3.91 -15.87 -21.05
C ILE A 82 -3.15 -17.10 -21.52
N VAL A 83 -3.07 -18.10 -20.65
CA VAL A 83 -2.44 -19.37 -20.98
C VAL A 83 -3.46 -20.49 -20.79
N ARG A 84 -3.79 -21.21 -21.87
CA ARG A 84 -4.80 -22.29 -21.87
C ARG A 84 -6.15 -21.88 -21.25
N GLY A 85 -6.59 -20.63 -21.49
CA GLY A 85 -7.84 -20.09 -20.96
C GLY A 85 -7.79 -19.58 -19.52
N HIS A 86 -6.64 -19.64 -18.85
CA HIS A 86 -6.44 -19.11 -17.51
C HIS A 86 -5.63 -17.83 -17.55
N VAL A 87 -6.02 -16.86 -16.72
CA VAL A 87 -5.24 -15.64 -16.52
C VAL A 87 -4.12 -15.94 -15.53
N ILE A 88 -2.88 -15.75 -15.98
CA ILE A 88 -1.68 -15.84 -15.12
C ILE A 88 -0.95 -14.52 -15.12
N TYR A 89 -0.21 -14.26 -14.05
CA TYR A 89 0.65 -13.09 -13.89
C TYR A 89 2.12 -13.55 -13.85
N SER A 90 3.01 -12.76 -14.44
CA SER A 90 4.35 -13.24 -14.82
C SER A 90 5.46 -12.89 -13.82
N ASP A 91 5.25 -11.95 -12.92
CA ASP A 91 6.30 -11.53 -12.00
C ASP A 91 6.53 -12.58 -10.91
N SER A 92 7.79 -12.92 -10.66
CA SER A 92 8.14 -13.76 -9.52
C SER A 92 7.97 -13.00 -8.21
N VAL A 93 7.79 -13.75 -7.12
CA VAL A 93 7.65 -13.19 -5.76
C VAL A 93 8.86 -12.33 -5.40
N THR A 94 10.08 -12.80 -5.67
CA THR A 94 11.31 -12.07 -5.39
C THR A 94 11.42 -10.77 -6.19
N TYR A 95 11.19 -10.82 -7.51
CA TYR A 95 11.21 -9.64 -8.36
C TYR A 95 10.19 -8.59 -7.90
N PHE A 96 8.99 -9.03 -7.55
CA PHE A 96 7.96 -8.14 -7.03
C PHE A 96 8.40 -7.45 -5.74
N GLY A 97 8.97 -8.20 -4.78
CA GLY A 97 9.49 -7.64 -3.52
C GLY A 97 10.59 -6.61 -3.75
N GLU A 98 11.55 -6.89 -4.64
CA GLU A 98 12.60 -5.94 -5.03
C GLU A 98 12.03 -4.65 -5.61
N LYS A 99 11.04 -4.75 -6.51
CA LYS A 99 10.41 -3.57 -7.12
C LYS A 99 9.59 -2.76 -6.13
N ILE A 100 8.92 -3.41 -5.18
CA ILE A 100 8.21 -2.72 -4.09
C ILE A 100 9.19 -2.02 -3.15
N LYS A 101 10.38 -2.58 -2.91
CA LYS A 101 11.44 -1.88 -2.17
C LYS A 101 11.85 -0.59 -2.87
N GLU A 102 12.12 -0.64 -4.17
CA GLU A 102 12.42 0.56 -4.95
C GLU A 102 11.30 1.61 -4.90
N VAL A 103 10.03 1.17 -4.85
CA VAL A 103 8.87 2.07 -4.65
C VAL A 103 8.88 2.69 -3.26
N SER A 104 9.25 1.93 -2.23
CA SER A 104 9.32 2.45 -0.85
C SER A 104 10.40 3.52 -0.69
N GLU A 105 11.52 3.38 -1.43
CA GLU A 105 12.63 4.34 -1.43
C GLU A 105 12.24 5.71 -2.03
N LEU A 106 11.16 5.78 -2.80
CA LEU A 106 10.56 7.04 -3.26
C LEU A 106 9.74 7.77 -2.17
N GLY A 107 9.61 7.21 -0.97
CA GLY A 107 8.79 7.76 0.09
C GLY A 107 7.32 7.30 0.07
N VAL A 108 6.97 6.32 -0.75
CA VAL A 108 5.64 5.70 -0.74
C VAL A 108 5.48 4.88 0.54
N ARG A 109 4.43 5.18 1.33
CA ARG A 109 4.29 4.69 2.70
C ARG A 109 3.29 3.54 2.87
N ALA A 110 2.32 3.41 1.98
CA ALA A 110 1.38 2.30 1.99
C ALA A 110 1.59 1.41 0.76
N LEU A 111 2.08 0.21 1.01
CA LEU A 111 2.53 -0.73 -0.01
C LEU A 111 1.77 -2.04 0.08
N GLY A 112 1.48 -2.64 -1.04
CA GLY A 112 0.79 -3.92 -1.10
C GLY A 112 0.76 -4.48 -2.51
N GLY A 113 -0.28 -5.22 -2.83
CA GLY A 113 -0.47 -5.80 -4.14
C GLY A 113 -1.93 -5.82 -4.55
N CYS A 114 -2.17 -6.08 -5.83
CA CYS A 114 -3.50 -6.20 -6.42
C CYS A 114 -3.62 -7.53 -7.18
N CYS A 115 -4.03 -7.52 -8.43
CA CYS A 115 -4.29 -8.72 -9.20
C CYS A 115 -3.07 -9.63 -9.30
N GLY A 116 -3.29 -10.93 -9.07
CA GLY A 116 -2.26 -11.97 -9.10
C GLY A 116 -1.39 -12.07 -7.85
N THR A 117 -1.47 -11.14 -6.91
CA THR A 117 -0.71 -11.22 -5.65
C THR A 117 -1.37 -12.19 -4.67
N THR A 118 -0.55 -12.97 -3.98
CA THR A 118 -0.93 -13.93 -2.94
C THR A 118 -0.29 -13.52 -1.61
N PRO A 119 -0.62 -14.17 -0.49
CA PRO A 119 0.06 -13.93 0.79
C PRO A 119 1.59 -14.05 0.72
N GLU A 120 2.13 -14.86 -0.21
CA GLU A 120 3.57 -15.02 -0.41
C GLU A 120 4.22 -13.74 -0.90
N TYR A 121 3.58 -12.99 -1.82
CA TYR A 121 4.04 -11.69 -2.29
C TYR A 121 4.06 -10.67 -1.16
N ILE A 122 3.03 -10.66 -0.31
CA ILE A 122 2.99 -9.77 0.86
C ILE A 122 4.07 -10.15 1.87
N GLY A 123 4.30 -11.44 2.09
CA GLY A 123 5.40 -11.95 2.92
C GLY A 123 6.77 -11.53 2.37
N GLU A 124 6.94 -11.50 1.05
CA GLU A 124 8.17 -11.04 0.42
C GLU A 124 8.39 -9.54 0.55
N ILE A 125 7.34 -8.73 0.36
CA ILE A 125 7.39 -7.28 0.64
C ILE A 125 7.89 -7.07 2.07
N TYR A 126 7.29 -7.77 3.03
CA TYR A 126 7.69 -7.68 4.42
C TYR A 126 9.17 -8.04 4.65
N ARG A 127 9.60 -9.19 4.12
CA ARG A 127 11.00 -9.63 4.24
C ARG A 127 11.98 -8.63 3.63
N THR A 128 11.65 -8.11 2.46
CA THR A 128 12.51 -7.20 1.70
C THR A 128 12.64 -5.83 2.36
N LEU A 129 11.55 -5.32 2.96
CA LEU A 129 11.55 -4.01 3.61
C LEU A 129 12.09 -4.03 5.04
N PHE A 130 11.94 -5.15 5.76
CA PHE A 130 12.19 -5.22 7.19
C PHE A 130 13.25 -6.28 7.57
N GLN A 131 14.16 -6.62 6.66
CA GLN A 131 15.25 -7.58 6.92
C GLN A 131 16.25 -7.17 8.02
N ALA A 132 16.31 -5.91 8.38
CA ALA A 132 17.05 -5.45 9.54
C ALA A 132 16.05 -5.14 10.66
N GLU A 133 16.44 -5.44 11.91
CA GLU A 133 15.65 -5.21 13.13
C GLU A 133 14.99 -3.82 13.20
N HIS A 134 13.82 -3.68 12.60
CA HIS A 134 13.03 -2.47 12.74
C HIS A 134 11.81 -2.75 13.58
N THR A 135 11.75 -2.08 14.71
CA THR A 135 10.52 -1.95 15.49
C THR A 135 9.57 -1.08 14.67
N LEU A 136 8.59 -1.70 14.03
CA LEU A 136 7.49 -0.95 13.40
C LEU A 136 6.73 -0.20 14.51
N LYS A 137 6.99 1.08 14.65
CA LYS A 137 6.04 1.96 15.31
C LYS A 137 4.89 2.16 14.34
N VAL A 138 3.91 1.28 14.39
CA VAL A 138 2.64 1.52 13.72
C VAL A 138 1.98 2.64 14.53
N PRO A 139 1.76 3.83 13.97
CA PRO A 139 0.97 4.84 14.66
C PRO A 139 -0.46 4.32 14.71
N THR A 140 -0.81 3.67 15.81
CA THR A 140 -2.15 3.17 16.06
C THR A 140 -3.03 4.31 16.52
N ARG A 141 -3.41 5.17 15.62
CA ARG A 141 -4.58 6.00 15.83
C ARG A 141 -5.72 5.46 14.96
N ILE A 142 -6.14 4.24 15.24
CA ILE A 142 -7.41 3.76 14.74
C ILE A 142 -8.46 4.23 15.74
N VAL A 143 -9.23 5.21 15.35
CA VAL A 143 -10.40 5.68 16.10
C VAL A 143 -11.56 4.82 15.67
N TRP A 144 -12.10 4.04 16.60
CA TRP A 144 -13.30 3.25 16.38
C TRP A 144 -14.50 4.00 16.96
N THR A 145 -15.58 4.03 16.21
CA THR A 145 -16.88 4.33 16.77
C THR A 145 -17.63 3.01 16.93
N ASP A 146 -18.18 2.75 18.12
CA ASP A 146 -19.13 1.67 18.31
C ASP A 146 -20.47 1.99 17.62
N ALA A 147 -21.38 1.02 17.57
CA ALA A 147 -22.70 1.20 16.96
C ALA A 147 -23.55 2.33 17.61
N ALA A 148 -23.11 2.87 18.74
CA ALA A 148 -23.72 4.02 19.44
C ALA A 148 -22.95 5.33 19.20
N GLY A 149 -21.95 5.36 18.29
CA GLY A 149 -21.19 6.56 17.95
C GLY A 149 -20.17 6.98 19.01
N ARG A 150 -19.81 6.10 19.96
CA ARG A 150 -18.82 6.42 20.99
C ARG A 150 -17.41 6.12 20.52
N ILE A 151 -16.53 7.11 20.66
CA ILE A 151 -15.12 6.99 20.32
C ILE A 151 -14.40 6.15 21.38
N GLN A 152 -13.87 5.00 20.99
CA GLN A 152 -12.98 4.21 21.85
C GLN A 152 -11.53 4.52 21.52
N LYS A 153 -10.84 5.21 22.41
CA LYS A 153 -9.38 5.42 22.33
C LYS A 153 -8.67 4.13 22.75
N ARG A 154 -7.85 3.58 21.87
CA ARG A 154 -6.98 2.45 22.19
C ARG A 154 -5.57 2.95 22.51
N GLN A 155 -4.97 2.42 23.59
CA GLN A 155 -3.57 2.66 23.94
C GLN A 155 -2.63 2.10 22.86
N GLU A 156 -1.51 2.78 22.62
CA GLU A 156 -0.44 2.32 21.73
C GLU A 156 0.09 0.97 22.20
N GLN A 157 0.01 -0.02 21.33
CA GLN A 157 0.68 -1.31 21.52
C GLN A 157 1.79 -1.47 20.49
N LEU A 158 3.00 -1.68 20.98
CA LEU A 158 4.15 -2.04 20.17
C LEU A 158 3.98 -3.48 19.67
N VAL A 159 3.84 -3.65 18.37
CA VAL A 159 3.89 -4.96 17.73
C VAL A 159 5.34 -5.26 17.39
N HIS A 160 5.97 -6.14 18.16
CA HIS A 160 7.29 -6.66 17.85
C HIS A 160 7.16 -7.83 16.88
N ILE A 161 7.68 -7.69 15.69
CA ILE A 161 7.69 -8.75 14.67
C ILE A 161 9.10 -9.36 14.62
N LYS A 162 9.20 -10.69 14.63
CA LYS A 162 10.46 -11.41 14.56
C LYS A 162 11.13 -11.30 13.21
N SER A 163 12.43 -11.11 13.19
CA SER A 163 13.26 -11.33 12.02
C SER A 163 13.32 -12.84 11.66
N ALA A 164 13.64 -13.17 10.42
CA ALA A 164 13.74 -14.54 9.90
C ALA A 164 14.79 -15.42 10.59
N GLU A 165 15.57 -14.89 11.53
CA GLU A 165 16.63 -15.59 12.26
C GLU A 165 16.23 -16.01 13.69
N GLY A 166 15.05 -16.56 13.85
CA GLY A 166 14.78 -17.51 14.96
C GLY A 166 14.89 -17.03 16.41
N LYS A 167 14.97 -15.75 16.74
CA LYS A 167 14.95 -15.28 18.14
C LYS A 167 13.57 -14.86 18.59
N ASN A 168 13.01 -15.64 19.53
CA ASN A 168 11.70 -15.47 20.12
C ASN A 168 11.53 -14.16 20.88
N LYS A 169 10.72 -13.22 20.36
CA LYS A 169 10.06 -12.18 21.15
C LYS A 169 8.56 -12.35 21.08
N THR A 170 7.93 -12.42 22.23
CA THR A 170 6.52 -12.74 22.40
C THR A 170 5.63 -11.63 21.91
N ILE A 171 4.76 -11.94 20.94
CA ILE A 171 3.66 -11.06 20.52
C ILE A 171 2.49 -11.35 21.46
N LYS A 172 2.01 -10.38 22.21
CA LYS A 172 0.71 -10.49 22.88
C LYS A 172 -0.41 -10.39 21.85
N LYS A 173 -1.01 -11.53 21.57
CA LYS A 173 -1.91 -11.81 20.46
C LYS A 173 -3.35 -11.30 20.65
N GLU A 174 -3.68 -10.71 21.78
CA GLU A 174 -5.07 -10.62 22.22
C GLU A 174 -5.92 -9.49 21.64
N GLN A 175 -5.38 -8.64 20.79
CA GLN A 175 -6.13 -7.46 20.36
C GLN A 175 -6.23 -7.20 18.86
N VAL A 176 -5.66 -8.03 18.00
CA VAL A 176 -5.75 -7.86 16.54
C VAL A 176 -6.96 -8.59 15.93
N VAL A 177 -7.54 -9.57 16.64
CA VAL A 177 -8.51 -10.53 16.07
C VAL A 177 -9.98 -10.08 16.15
N ASN A 178 -10.34 -9.05 16.92
CA ASN A 178 -11.74 -8.69 17.15
C ASN A 178 -12.30 -7.57 16.27
N THR A 179 -11.73 -7.34 15.09
CA THR A 179 -12.09 -6.17 14.29
C THR A 179 -12.93 -6.46 13.05
N PHE A 180 -13.23 -7.73 12.77
CA PHE A 180 -14.10 -8.12 11.66
C PHE A 180 -15.17 -9.10 12.15
N ARG A 181 -16.24 -8.55 12.66
CA ARG A 181 -17.59 -9.14 12.68
C ARG A 181 -18.62 -8.07 12.44
#